data_3e1577e57c1a1040b87c171c9d3671c1
#
_entry.id   3e1577e57c1a1040b87c171c9d3671c1
#
_cell.length_a   1.000
_cell.length_b   1.000
_cell.length_c   1.000
_cell.angle_alpha   90.00
_cell.angle_beta   90.00
_cell.angle_gamma   90.00
#
_symmetry.space_group_name_H-M   'P 1'
#
loop_
_entity.id
_entity.type
_entity.pdbx_description
1 polymer ?
#
loop_
_entity_poly.entity_id
_entity_poly.type
_entity_poly.pdbx_seq_one_letter_code
_entity_poly.pdbx_strand_id
1 'polypeptide(L)'
;WESRPLKERISQHYRDEYGVDLTPGRVTLTCGASPALVLALSTAFNPGDRIALARPGYVAYRNTLRALNLAPVEIACGADVRYQLTAAALDSIDPAPAGVIIASPANPTGTIIPEDDLAAIAAVANAKNIRIISDEIYHGLSYGPDIRSMLEFDPDAYIVNSFSKYFSMPAWRLGWLVSPRDGAARTSAYVGNLFLTPPSLSQHAGLVAMDSAEELDSHVEVYRRNRELMLEALPHLGLEKIAPPDGAFYIYADISKYTDDSLAFCLKLLEDTGIATAPGVDFDPVEGLRFMRFSFALSTLQIEEALSLLEPWFAAQPQS
;
A
#
# COMPACT_ATOMS: atom_id res chain seq x y z
N TRP A 1 -25.82 -6.15 -11.30
CA TRP A 1 -24.67 -6.83 -10.71
C TRP A 1 -23.84 -5.84 -9.86
N GLU A 2 -23.08 -4.93 -10.51
CA GLU A 2 -22.38 -3.85 -9.80
C GLU A 2 -23.31 -2.68 -9.55
N SER A 3 -23.19 -2.06 -8.37
CA SER A 3 -23.95 -0.86 -8.00
C SER A 3 -23.52 0.32 -8.87
N ARG A 4 -24.38 0.74 -9.80
CA ARG A 4 -24.14 1.92 -10.62
C ARG A 4 -23.99 3.19 -9.77
N PRO A 5 -24.83 3.45 -8.75
CA PRO A 5 -24.63 4.62 -7.87
C PRO A 5 -23.27 4.63 -7.19
N LEU A 6 -22.75 3.47 -6.72
CA LEU A 6 -21.42 3.41 -6.10
C LEU A 6 -20.29 3.71 -7.11
N LYS A 7 -20.40 3.20 -8.35
CA LYS A 7 -19.41 3.52 -9.41
C LYS A 7 -19.42 5.01 -9.77
N GLU A 8 -20.62 5.61 -9.85
CA GLU A 8 -20.78 7.05 -10.07
C GLU A 8 -20.20 7.87 -8.90
N ARG A 9 -20.41 7.42 -7.66
CA ARG A 9 -19.87 8.09 -6.47
C ARG A 9 -18.33 7.97 -6.39
N ILE A 10 -17.76 6.80 -6.74
CA ILE A 10 -16.30 6.64 -6.87
C ILE A 10 -15.75 7.59 -7.95
N SER A 11 -16.39 7.68 -9.10
CA SER A 11 -15.97 8.62 -10.16
C SER A 11 -16.02 10.07 -9.70
N GLN A 12 -17.05 10.44 -8.92
CA GLN A 12 -17.15 11.77 -8.32
C GLN A 12 -16.01 12.02 -7.32
N HIS A 13 -15.64 11.02 -6.50
CA HIS A 13 -14.51 11.11 -5.57
C HIS A 13 -13.20 11.46 -6.30
N TYR A 14 -12.89 10.81 -7.44
CA TYR A 14 -11.68 11.15 -8.20
C TYR A 14 -11.72 12.58 -8.78
N ARG A 15 -12.89 13.09 -9.12
CA ARG A 15 -13.05 14.49 -9.56
C ARG A 15 -12.84 15.47 -8.41
N ASP A 16 -13.44 15.19 -7.25
CA ASP A 16 -13.42 16.07 -6.09
C ASP A 16 -12.02 16.14 -5.46
N GLU A 17 -11.36 14.97 -5.32
CA GLU A 17 -10.07 14.88 -4.60
C GLU A 17 -8.86 15.15 -5.51
N TYR A 18 -8.91 14.72 -6.78
CA TYR A 18 -7.73 14.75 -7.67
C TYR A 18 -7.97 15.55 -8.97
N GLY A 19 -9.15 16.11 -9.18
CA GLY A 19 -9.48 16.82 -10.41
C GLY A 19 -9.56 15.92 -11.66
N VAL A 20 -9.62 14.60 -11.47
CA VAL A 20 -9.61 13.61 -12.56
C VAL A 20 -11.02 13.28 -13.02
N ASP A 21 -11.32 13.50 -14.30
CA ASP A 21 -12.60 13.12 -14.91
C ASP A 21 -12.64 11.63 -15.24
N LEU A 22 -12.99 10.82 -14.24
CA LEU A 22 -13.10 9.37 -14.35
C LEU A 22 -14.50 8.96 -14.77
N THR A 23 -14.63 8.22 -15.89
CA THR A 23 -15.93 7.67 -16.30
C THR A 23 -16.28 6.41 -15.47
N PRO A 24 -17.55 6.26 -14.98
CA PRO A 24 -17.96 5.09 -14.20
C PRO A 24 -17.77 3.74 -14.91
N GLY A 25 -17.73 3.73 -16.25
CA GLY A 25 -17.46 2.53 -17.04
C GLY A 25 -16.04 1.96 -16.89
N ARG A 26 -15.11 2.76 -16.39
CA ARG A 26 -13.73 2.33 -16.07
C ARG A 26 -13.59 1.74 -14.67
N VAL A 27 -14.57 1.97 -13.80
CA VAL A 27 -14.57 1.46 -12.42
C VAL A 27 -15.18 0.06 -12.41
N THR A 28 -14.45 -0.89 -11.84
CA THR A 28 -14.92 -2.26 -11.58
C THR A 28 -14.89 -2.50 -10.07
N LEU A 29 -16.04 -2.89 -9.49
CA LEU A 29 -16.13 -3.21 -8.07
C LEU A 29 -15.55 -4.60 -7.80
N THR A 30 -14.78 -4.73 -6.71
CA THR A 30 -14.07 -5.97 -6.36
C THR A 30 -14.27 -6.34 -4.89
N CYS A 31 -14.00 -7.60 -4.54
CA CYS A 31 -14.03 -8.06 -3.15
C CYS A 31 -12.78 -7.60 -2.36
N GLY A 32 -12.45 -6.31 -2.44
CA GLY A 32 -11.26 -5.68 -1.85
C GLY A 32 -10.10 -5.53 -2.86
N ALA A 33 -8.99 -4.95 -2.40
CA ALA A 33 -7.82 -4.64 -3.23
C ALA A 33 -7.12 -5.89 -3.79
N SER A 34 -7.08 -7.02 -3.06
CA SER A 34 -6.38 -8.22 -3.53
C SER A 34 -6.98 -8.79 -4.81
N PRO A 35 -8.32 -9.00 -4.94
CA PRO A 35 -8.94 -9.34 -6.22
C PRO A 35 -8.75 -8.26 -7.30
N ALA A 36 -8.74 -6.97 -6.93
CA ALA A 36 -8.47 -5.89 -7.88
C ALA A 36 -7.06 -6.01 -8.48
N LEU A 37 -6.05 -6.30 -7.64
CA LEU A 37 -4.68 -6.52 -8.09
C LEU A 37 -4.58 -7.75 -9.02
N VAL A 38 -5.16 -8.89 -8.62
CA VAL A 38 -5.21 -10.10 -9.45
C VAL A 38 -5.86 -9.82 -10.80
N LEU A 39 -6.98 -9.10 -10.80
CA LEU A 39 -7.71 -8.73 -12.00
C LEU A 39 -6.89 -7.80 -12.91
N ALA A 40 -6.25 -6.76 -12.35
CA ALA A 40 -5.35 -5.87 -13.09
C ALA A 40 -4.22 -6.66 -13.77
N LEU A 41 -3.51 -7.48 -13.00
CA LEU A 41 -2.40 -8.30 -13.49
C LEU A 41 -2.84 -9.29 -14.57
N SER A 42 -3.98 -9.98 -14.38
CA SER A 42 -4.49 -10.97 -15.33
C SER A 42 -4.99 -10.35 -16.63
N THR A 43 -5.42 -9.08 -16.61
CA THR A 43 -5.93 -8.39 -17.80
C THR A 43 -4.87 -7.60 -18.54
N ALA A 44 -3.81 -7.15 -17.83
CA ALA A 44 -2.75 -6.31 -18.38
C ALA A 44 -1.60 -7.10 -19.00
N PHE A 45 -1.29 -8.30 -18.47
CA PHE A 45 -0.04 -9.01 -18.77
C PHE A 45 -0.26 -10.46 -19.18
N ASN A 46 0.76 -11.02 -19.84
CA ASN A 46 0.84 -12.43 -20.22
C ASN A 46 1.82 -13.19 -19.31
N PRO A 47 1.66 -14.52 -19.15
CA PRO A 47 2.65 -15.34 -18.45
C PRO A 47 4.07 -15.11 -18.97
N GLY A 48 5.01 -14.90 -18.06
CA GLY A 48 6.41 -14.60 -18.37
C GLY A 48 6.74 -13.10 -18.44
N ASP A 49 5.74 -12.21 -18.51
CA ASP A 49 6.00 -10.76 -18.49
C ASP A 49 6.69 -10.34 -17.20
N ARG A 50 7.67 -9.44 -17.35
CA ARG A 50 8.45 -8.89 -16.24
C ARG A 50 7.73 -7.69 -15.63
N ILE A 51 7.57 -7.69 -14.29
CA ILE A 51 6.90 -6.62 -13.57
C ILE A 51 7.84 -6.06 -12.49
N ALA A 52 8.16 -4.77 -12.60
CA ALA A 52 8.99 -4.06 -11.64
C ALA A 52 8.21 -3.73 -10.36
N LEU A 53 8.86 -3.82 -9.20
CA LEU A 53 8.33 -3.42 -7.89
C LEU A 53 9.46 -3.01 -6.95
N ALA A 54 9.14 -2.13 -6.00
CA ALA A 54 10.07 -1.73 -4.95
C ALA A 54 10.29 -2.86 -3.93
N ARG A 55 11.47 -2.91 -3.35
CA ARG A 55 11.85 -3.71 -2.20
C ARG A 55 12.55 -2.79 -1.17
N PRO A 56 12.04 -2.64 0.08
CA PRO A 56 10.91 -3.35 0.66
C PRO A 56 9.56 -3.02 0.01
N GLY A 57 8.63 -3.96 0.04
CA GLY A 57 7.30 -3.81 -0.53
C GLY A 57 6.31 -4.83 0.03
N TYR A 58 5.02 -4.59 -0.20
CA TYR A 58 3.98 -5.51 0.29
C TYR A 58 4.16 -6.90 -0.32
N VAL A 59 4.29 -7.89 0.56
CA VAL A 59 4.62 -9.30 0.19
C VAL A 59 3.68 -9.89 -0.86
N ALA A 60 2.40 -9.48 -0.86
CA ALA A 60 1.43 -10.01 -1.81
C ALA A 60 1.73 -9.64 -3.27
N TYR A 61 2.42 -8.53 -3.56
CA TYR A 61 2.78 -8.19 -4.95
C TYR A 61 3.65 -9.30 -5.55
N ARG A 62 4.80 -9.59 -4.93
CA ARG A 62 5.74 -10.63 -5.37
C ARG A 62 5.07 -12.01 -5.48
N ASN A 63 4.29 -12.38 -4.46
CA ASN A 63 3.66 -13.69 -4.42
C ASN A 63 2.53 -13.82 -5.45
N THR A 64 1.73 -12.76 -5.67
CA THR A 64 0.69 -12.75 -6.71
C THR A 64 1.30 -12.81 -8.10
N LEU A 65 2.38 -12.06 -8.36
CA LEU A 65 3.10 -12.14 -9.63
C LEU A 65 3.55 -13.58 -9.93
N ARG A 66 4.19 -14.24 -8.95
CA ARG A 66 4.62 -15.65 -9.10
C ARG A 66 3.45 -16.60 -9.31
N ALA A 67 2.34 -16.42 -8.57
CA ALA A 67 1.15 -17.25 -8.69
C ALA A 67 0.49 -17.12 -10.08
N LEU A 68 0.63 -15.96 -10.72
CA LEU A 68 0.14 -15.69 -12.07
C LEU A 68 1.18 -16.00 -13.18
N ASN A 69 2.30 -16.63 -12.83
CA ASN A 69 3.42 -16.88 -13.75
C ASN A 69 4.01 -15.60 -14.38
N LEU A 70 3.96 -14.48 -13.66
CA LEU A 70 4.65 -13.23 -13.99
C LEU A 70 6.01 -13.21 -13.31
N ALA A 71 6.99 -12.53 -13.91
CA ALA A 71 8.35 -12.45 -13.40
C ALA A 71 8.57 -11.15 -12.59
N PRO A 72 8.67 -11.21 -11.23
CA PRO A 72 8.96 -10.02 -10.44
C PRO A 72 10.39 -9.54 -10.68
N VAL A 73 10.54 -8.22 -10.93
CA VAL A 73 11.82 -7.51 -10.98
C VAL A 73 11.88 -6.61 -9.75
N GLU A 74 12.51 -7.10 -8.69
CA GLU A 74 12.56 -6.42 -7.42
C GLU A 74 13.71 -5.41 -7.40
N ILE A 75 13.41 -4.13 -7.16
CA ILE A 75 14.36 -3.02 -7.13
C ILE A 75 14.61 -2.65 -5.68
N ALA A 76 15.88 -2.72 -5.24
CA ALA A 76 16.26 -2.28 -3.92
C ALA A 76 16.09 -0.76 -3.78
N CYS A 77 15.28 -0.34 -2.83
CA CYS A 77 14.97 1.05 -2.53
C CYS A 77 15.31 1.32 -1.06
N GLY A 78 16.45 1.95 -0.81
CA GLY A 78 16.94 2.26 0.53
C GLY A 78 16.43 3.60 1.08
N ALA A 79 17.01 4.00 2.21
CA ALA A 79 16.70 5.26 2.87
C ALA A 79 17.06 6.49 2.01
N ASP A 80 18.05 6.37 1.15
CA ASP A 80 18.51 7.39 0.20
C ASP A 80 17.44 7.81 -0.82
N VAL A 81 16.53 6.88 -1.14
CA VAL A 81 15.37 7.11 -2.03
C VAL A 81 14.04 7.00 -1.26
N ARG A 82 14.05 7.22 0.06
CA ARG A 82 12.87 7.14 0.94
C ARG A 82 12.12 5.80 0.84
N TYR A 83 12.83 4.73 0.53
CA TYR A 83 12.27 3.37 0.31
C TYR A 83 11.20 3.31 -0.80
N GLN A 84 11.25 4.23 -1.77
CA GLN A 84 10.32 4.30 -2.89
C GLN A 84 11.05 4.11 -4.23
N LEU A 85 10.33 3.53 -5.20
CA LEU A 85 10.82 3.41 -6.56
C LEU A 85 11.01 4.80 -7.18
N THR A 86 12.16 5.00 -7.84
CA THR A 86 12.44 6.25 -8.57
C THR A 86 12.33 6.05 -10.09
N ALA A 87 12.09 7.14 -10.81
CA ALA A 87 12.09 7.14 -12.27
C ALA A 87 13.44 6.65 -12.85
N ALA A 88 14.55 7.07 -12.24
CA ALA A 88 15.90 6.66 -12.66
C ALA A 88 16.12 5.15 -12.50
N ALA A 89 15.66 4.57 -11.39
CA ALA A 89 15.74 3.13 -11.16
C ALA A 89 14.87 2.36 -12.17
N LEU A 90 13.66 2.83 -12.45
CA LEU A 90 12.79 2.23 -13.46
C LEU A 90 13.40 2.33 -14.86
N ASP A 91 13.99 3.47 -15.21
CA ASP A 91 14.63 3.71 -16.52
C ASP A 91 15.85 2.81 -16.73
N SER A 92 16.59 2.48 -15.69
CA SER A 92 17.80 1.66 -15.76
C SER A 92 17.56 0.17 -16.04
N ILE A 93 16.30 -0.31 -15.96
CA ILE A 93 16.01 -1.74 -16.16
C ILE A 93 16.13 -2.10 -17.64
N ASP A 94 17.01 -3.05 -17.95
CA ASP A 94 17.20 -3.59 -19.31
C ASP A 94 17.11 -5.12 -19.31
N PRO A 95 16.30 -5.74 -20.21
CA PRO A 95 15.26 -5.08 -21.00
C PRO A 95 14.17 -4.44 -20.13
N ALA A 96 13.47 -3.44 -20.68
CA ALA A 96 12.39 -2.77 -19.98
C ALA A 96 11.32 -3.77 -19.50
N PRO A 97 10.75 -3.63 -18.29
CA PRO A 97 9.67 -4.48 -17.83
C PRO A 97 8.36 -4.15 -18.57
N ALA A 98 7.45 -5.12 -18.65
CA ALA A 98 6.12 -4.90 -19.23
C ALA A 98 5.24 -4.01 -18.35
N GLY A 99 5.48 -4.04 -17.03
CA GLY A 99 4.72 -3.24 -16.08
C GLY A 99 5.52 -2.89 -14.83
N VAL A 100 4.95 -2.00 -14.03
CA VAL A 100 5.46 -1.60 -12.72
C VAL A 100 4.32 -1.51 -11.72
N ILE A 101 4.53 -2.01 -10.50
CA ILE A 101 3.63 -1.80 -9.37
C ILE A 101 4.26 -0.74 -8.47
N ILE A 102 3.52 0.33 -8.21
CA ILE A 102 3.87 1.35 -7.21
C ILE A 102 2.81 1.39 -6.11
N ALA A 103 3.19 1.80 -4.92
CA ALA A 103 2.27 1.99 -3.79
C ALA A 103 2.63 3.28 -3.05
N SER A 104 1.65 4.18 -2.91
CA SER A 104 1.83 5.46 -2.23
C SER A 104 0.51 5.86 -1.56
N PRO A 105 0.47 5.88 -0.21
CA PRO A 105 1.48 5.45 0.76
C PRO A 105 1.81 3.96 0.71
N ALA A 106 3.06 3.58 1.04
CA ALA A 106 3.54 2.22 0.92
C ALA A 106 3.40 1.39 2.20
N ASN A 107 3.22 0.09 2.05
CA ASN A 107 3.42 -0.91 3.09
C ASN A 107 4.72 -1.68 2.76
N PRO A 108 5.75 -1.70 3.62
CA PRO A 108 5.71 -1.50 5.09
C PRO A 108 6.07 -0.09 5.57
N THR A 109 6.51 0.81 4.71
CA THR A 109 7.29 2.00 5.07
C THR A 109 6.43 3.21 5.49
N GLY A 110 5.18 3.29 5.03
CA GLY A 110 4.34 4.47 5.21
C GLY A 110 4.73 5.66 4.33
N THR A 111 5.77 5.53 3.52
CA THR A 111 6.28 6.63 2.69
C THR A 111 5.34 6.98 1.54
N ILE A 112 5.25 8.26 1.24
CA ILE A 112 4.49 8.82 0.11
C ILE A 112 5.48 9.21 -0.98
N ILE A 113 5.16 8.88 -2.24
CA ILE A 113 5.91 9.33 -3.41
C ILE A 113 5.51 10.79 -3.69
N PRO A 114 6.47 11.73 -3.72
CA PRO A 114 6.19 13.13 -4.07
C PRO A 114 5.59 13.29 -5.48
N GLU A 115 4.85 14.39 -5.69
CA GLU A 115 4.19 14.70 -6.97
C GLU A 115 5.15 14.67 -8.17
N ASP A 116 6.29 15.35 -8.04
CA ASP A 116 7.30 15.40 -9.11
C ASP A 116 7.87 14.01 -9.45
N ASP A 117 8.04 13.15 -8.43
CA ASP A 117 8.54 11.78 -8.62
C ASP A 117 7.46 10.89 -9.28
N LEU A 118 6.18 11.05 -8.94
CA LEU A 118 5.07 10.37 -9.64
C LEU A 118 5.01 10.78 -11.10
N ALA A 119 5.13 12.08 -11.39
CA ALA A 119 5.17 12.61 -12.76
C ALA A 119 6.38 12.04 -13.54
N ALA A 120 7.56 11.98 -12.92
CA ALA A 120 8.76 11.43 -13.53
C ALA A 120 8.64 9.92 -13.81
N ILE A 121 8.06 9.15 -12.88
CA ILE A 121 7.78 7.71 -13.07
C ILE A 121 6.81 7.51 -14.24
N ALA A 122 5.72 8.29 -14.31
CA ALA A 122 4.76 8.23 -15.40
C ALA A 122 5.41 8.56 -16.75
N ALA A 123 6.27 9.57 -16.81
CA ALA A 123 6.99 9.95 -18.03
C ALA A 123 7.90 8.82 -18.54
N VAL A 124 8.69 8.17 -17.66
CA VAL A 124 9.53 7.02 -18.02
C VAL A 124 8.69 5.83 -18.46
N ALA A 125 7.62 5.52 -17.72
CA ALA A 125 6.74 4.41 -18.04
C ALA A 125 6.10 4.59 -19.43
N ASN A 126 5.59 5.78 -19.74
CA ASN A 126 5.02 6.11 -21.04
C ASN A 126 6.06 6.02 -22.17
N ALA A 127 7.26 6.56 -21.96
CA ALA A 127 8.34 6.52 -22.97
C ALA A 127 8.78 5.09 -23.31
N LYS A 128 8.70 4.17 -22.34
CA LYS A 128 9.12 2.76 -22.50
C LYS A 128 7.96 1.79 -22.69
N ASN A 129 6.73 2.27 -22.79
CA ASN A 129 5.51 1.45 -22.87
C ASN A 129 5.36 0.48 -21.65
N ILE A 130 5.74 0.92 -20.47
CA ILE A 130 5.58 0.18 -19.22
C ILE A 130 4.20 0.50 -18.66
N ARG A 131 3.37 -0.52 -18.41
CA ARG A 131 2.05 -0.35 -17.83
C ARG A 131 2.16 -0.11 -16.33
N ILE A 132 1.52 0.95 -15.81
CA ILE A 132 1.52 1.26 -14.37
C ILE A 132 0.32 0.60 -13.68
N ILE A 133 0.58 -0.05 -12.55
CA ILE A 133 -0.43 -0.43 -11.54
C ILE A 133 -0.10 0.37 -10.29
N SER A 134 -0.97 1.30 -9.90
CA SER A 134 -0.85 2.09 -8.68
C SER A 134 -1.77 1.51 -7.61
N ASP A 135 -1.18 1.08 -6.50
CA ASP A 135 -1.93 0.67 -5.32
C ASP A 135 -2.13 1.89 -4.41
N GLU A 136 -3.35 2.39 -4.42
CA GLU A 136 -3.78 3.59 -3.71
C GLU A 136 -4.63 3.26 -2.47
N ILE A 137 -4.49 2.03 -1.94
CA ILE A 137 -5.32 1.53 -0.84
C ILE A 137 -5.25 2.40 0.44
N TYR A 138 -4.15 3.13 0.63
CA TYR A 138 -3.95 4.00 1.81
C TYR A 138 -4.29 5.47 1.56
N HIS A 139 -4.89 5.83 0.41
CA HIS A 139 -5.38 7.17 0.16
C HIS A 139 -6.39 7.58 1.25
N GLY A 140 -6.32 8.83 1.69
CA GLY A 140 -7.01 9.34 2.88
C GLY A 140 -6.22 9.22 4.19
N LEU A 141 -5.17 8.41 4.22
CA LEU A 141 -4.30 8.24 5.40
C LEU A 141 -2.95 8.93 5.16
N SER A 142 -2.92 10.26 5.36
CA SER A 142 -1.70 11.10 5.30
C SER A 142 -1.57 11.95 6.55
N TYR A 143 -0.32 12.23 6.93
CA TYR A 143 0.02 13.00 8.13
C TYR A 143 0.85 14.25 7.83
N GLY A 144 0.92 14.65 6.59
CA GLY A 144 1.67 15.83 6.17
C GLY A 144 1.67 16.04 4.67
N PRO A 145 2.35 15.19 3.88
CA PRO A 145 2.37 15.35 2.42
C PRO A 145 1.01 15.10 1.79
N ASP A 146 0.73 15.83 0.71
CA ASP A 146 -0.43 15.58 -0.11
C ASP A 146 -0.31 14.22 -0.82
N ILE A 147 -1.42 13.49 -0.88
CA ILE A 147 -1.52 12.25 -1.62
C ILE A 147 -2.06 12.58 -3.02
N ARG A 148 -1.35 12.08 -4.05
CA ARG A 148 -1.72 12.29 -5.45
C ARG A 148 -2.08 10.97 -6.10
N SER A 149 -3.11 10.94 -6.93
CA SER A 149 -3.43 9.75 -7.71
C SER A 149 -2.55 9.66 -8.96
N MET A 150 -2.11 8.46 -9.31
CA MET A 150 -1.39 8.24 -10.58
C MET A 150 -2.22 8.63 -11.81
N LEU A 151 -3.55 8.65 -11.71
CA LEU A 151 -4.42 9.11 -12.82
C LEU A 151 -4.22 10.57 -13.21
N GLU A 152 -3.63 11.40 -12.35
CA GLU A 152 -3.28 12.79 -12.67
C GLU A 152 -2.11 12.88 -13.66
N PHE A 153 -1.23 11.86 -13.67
CA PHE A 153 -0.01 11.81 -14.48
C PHE A 153 -0.08 10.79 -15.61
N ASP A 154 -0.77 9.67 -15.40
CA ASP A 154 -1.06 8.65 -16.41
C ASP A 154 -2.54 8.28 -16.37
N PRO A 155 -3.37 8.87 -17.26
CA PRO A 155 -4.81 8.58 -17.29
C PRO A 155 -5.15 7.14 -17.68
N ASP A 156 -4.19 6.35 -18.16
CA ASP A 156 -4.35 4.96 -18.53
C ASP A 156 -3.63 3.98 -17.57
N ALA A 157 -3.24 4.46 -16.37
CA ALA A 157 -2.81 3.59 -15.27
C ALA A 157 -3.98 2.73 -14.75
N TYR A 158 -3.63 1.53 -14.25
CA TYR A 158 -4.54 0.76 -13.39
C TYR A 158 -4.45 1.29 -11.96
N ILE A 159 -5.59 1.56 -11.32
CA ILE A 159 -5.62 1.94 -9.91
C ILE A 159 -6.31 0.86 -9.10
N VAL A 160 -5.61 0.38 -8.08
CA VAL A 160 -6.15 -0.55 -7.08
C VAL A 160 -6.50 0.23 -5.82
N ASN A 161 -7.73 0.13 -5.35
CA ASN A 161 -8.12 0.78 -4.11
C ASN A 161 -9.18 -0.06 -3.36
N SER A 162 -9.50 0.30 -2.11
CA SER A 162 -10.38 -0.51 -1.26
C SER A 162 -11.01 0.30 -0.14
N PHE A 163 -12.16 -0.18 0.33
CA PHE A 163 -12.82 0.30 1.55
C PHE A 163 -12.16 -0.21 2.85
N SER A 164 -11.12 -1.04 2.75
CA SER A 164 -10.54 -1.74 3.91
C SER A 164 -9.71 -0.85 4.85
N LYS A 165 -9.25 0.34 4.41
CA LYS A 165 -8.29 1.17 5.17
C LYS A 165 -8.93 2.45 5.63
N TYR A 166 -8.87 3.53 4.86
CA TYR A 166 -9.47 4.81 5.24
C TYR A 166 -10.96 4.66 5.64
N PHE A 167 -11.73 3.92 4.85
CA PHE A 167 -13.16 3.71 5.10
C PHE A 167 -13.47 2.74 6.26
N SER A 168 -12.47 2.20 6.96
CA SER A 168 -12.63 1.31 8.13
C SER A 168 -13.52 0.08 7.92
N MET A 169 -13.59 -0.44 6.67
CA MET A 169 -14.46 -1.54 6.27
C MET A 169 -13.70 -2.82 5.84
N PRO A 170 -12.68 -3.32 6.61
CA PRO A 170 -11.86 -4.45 6.14
C PRO A 170 -12.67 -5.75 6.02
N ALA A 171 -13.64 -5.99 6.89
CA ALA A 171 -14.47 -7.21 6.90
C ALA A 171 -15.55 -7.22 5.81
N TRP A 172 -15.89 -6.07 5.23
CA TRP A 172 -16.91 -5.95 4.19
C TRP A 172 -16.46 -6.44 2.82
N ARG A 173 -15.16 -6.66 2.64
CA ARG A 173 -14.55 -7.15 1.40
C ARG A 173 -15.01 -6.35 0.17
N LEU A 174 -14.85 -5.04 0.21
CA LEU A 174 -15.22 -4.14 -0.87
C LEU A 174 -14.00 -3.31 -1.31
N GLY A 175 -13.82 -3.15 -2.61
CA GLY A 175 -12.80 -2.34 -3.24
C GLY A 175 -13.15 -2.04 -4.68
N TRP A 176 -12.24 -1.42 -5.39
CA TRP A 176 -12.42 -1.14 -6.81
C TRP A 176 -11.10 -1.18 -7.57
N LEU A 177 -11.23 -1.42 -8.86
CA LEU A 177 -10.17 -1.29 -9.86
C LEU A 177 -10.59 -0.22 -10.85
N VAL A 178 -9.75 0.78 -11.08
CA VAL A 178 -9.87 1.64 -12.27
C VAL A 178 -9.02 1.02 -13.38
N SER A 179 -9.63 0.80 -14.53
CA SER A 179 -8.96 0.26 -15.71
C SER A 179 -8.61 1.34 -16.72
N PRO A 180 -7.54 1.17 -17.52
CA PRO A 180 -7.30 2.02 -18.68
C PRO A 180 -8.49 2.01 -19.64
N ARG A 181 -8.58 3.02 -20.49
CA ARG A 181 -9.67 3.14 -21.47
C ARG A 181 -9.74 1.94 -22.43
N ASP A 182 -8.59 1.44 -22.87
CA ASP A 182 -8.45 0.27 -23.75
C ASP A 182 -8.66 -1.06 -23.01
N GLY A 183 -8.52 -1.10 -21.67
CA GLY A 183 -8.61 -2.29 -20.83
C GLY A 183 -9.98 -2.55 -20.19
N ALA A 184 -10.85 -1.54 -20.11
CA ALA A 184 -12.09 -1.61 -19.33
C ALA A 184 -13.04 -2.75 -19.76
N ALA A 185 -13.20 -2.96 -21.06
CA ALA A 185 -14.04 -4.04 -21.59
C ALA A 185 -13.51 -5.44 -21.24
N ARG A 186 -12.18 -5.62 -21.32
CA ARG A 186 -11.51 -6.88 -20.96
C ARG A 186 -11.64 -7.12 -19.45
N THR A 187 -11.41 -6.11 -18.63
CA THR A 187 -11.56 -6.19 -17.16
C THR A 187 -12.99 -6.61 -16.79
N SER A 188 -14.00 -6.01 -17.40
CA SER A 188 -15.41 -6.35 -17.16
C SER A 188 -15.73 -7.80 -17.55
N ALA A 189 -15.18 -8.31 -18.66
CA ALA A 189 -15.34 -9.70 -19.05
C ALA A 189 -14.67 -10.67 -18.07
N TYR A 190 -13.47 -10.34 -17.58
CA TYR A 190 -12.75 -11.19 -16.63
C TYR A 190 -13.43 -11.22 -15.26
N VAL A 191 -13.85 -10.06 -14.73
CA VAL A 191 -14.50 -10.01 -13.41
C VAL A 191 -15.79 -10.82 -13.38
N GLY A 192 -16.58 -10.76 -14.46
CA GLY A 192 -17.81 -11.53 -14.59
C GLY A 192 -17.62 -13.05 -14.56
N ASN A 193 -16.44 -13.55 -14.90
CA ASN A 193 -16.10 -14.97 -14.91
C ASN A 193 -15.28 -15.42 -13.70
N LEU A 194 -14.41 -14.56 -13.15
CA LEU A 194 -13.49 -14.93 -12.06
C LEU A 194 -14.05 -14.61 -10.68
N PHE A 195 -14.76 -13.49 -10.53
CA PHE A 195 -15.15 -12.97 -9.22
C PHE A 195 -16.63 -12.64 -9.08
N LEU A 196 -17.36 -12.51 -10.21
CA LEU A 196 -18.73 -12.03 -10.30
C LEU A 196 -18.84 -10.56 -9.81
N THR A 197 -19.30 -10.35 -8.57
CA THR A 197 -19.49 -9.03 -7.99
C THR A 197 -19.36 -9.10 -6.46
N PRO A 198 -18.93 -8.03 -5.79
CA PRO A 198 -18.98 -7.98 -4.33
C PRO A 198 -20.40 -8.11 -3.79
N PRO A 199 -20.58 -8.55 -2.52
CA PRO A 199 -21.88 -8.64 -1.89
C PRO A 199 -22.68 -7.34 -2.01
N SER A 200 -23.96 -7.41 -2.37
CA SER A 200 -24.80 -6.22 -2.56
C SER A 200 -24.87 -5.35 -1.30
N LEU A 201 -24.91 -5.97 -0.12
CA LEU A 201 -24.91 -5.25 1.15
C LEU A 201 -23.65 -4.41 1.33
N SER A 202 -22.48 -4.96 0.98
CA SER A 202 -21.20 -4.24 1.03
C SER A 202 -21.20 -3.04 0.08
N GLN A 203 -21.79 -3.19 -1.10
CA GLN A 203 -21.87 -2.10 -2.08
C GLN A 203 -22.78 -0.97 -1.57
N HIS A 204 -23.88 -1.26 -0.92
CA HIS A 204 -24.74 -0.25 -0.29
C HIS A 204 -24.05 0.45 0.88
N ALA A 205 -23.36 -0.32 1.74
CA ALA A 205 -22.57 0.25 2.85
C ALA A 205 -21.44 1.15 2.32
N GLY A 206 -20.75 0.73 1.25
CA GLY A 206 -19.68 1.52 0.63
C GLY A 206 -20.17 2.87 0.10
N LEU A 207 -21.37 2.92 -0.47
CA LEU A 207 -21.97 4.19 -0.92
C LEU A 207 -22.15 5.16 0.24
N VAL A 208 -22.66 4.67 1.38
CA VAL A 208 -22.82 5.51 2.59
C VAL A 208 -21.47 5.92 3.17
N ALA A 209 -20.51 5.00 3.21
CA ALA A 209 -19.17 5.28 3.74
C ALA A 209 -18.45 6.40 2.99
N MET A 210 -18.66 6.52 1.67
CA MET A 210 -18.06 7.61 0.88
C MET A 210 -18.61 9.00 1.22
N ASP A 211 -19.71 9.08 1.93
CA ASP A 211 -20.32 10.33 2.39
C ASP A 211 -20.15 10.54 3.92
N SER A 212 -19.32 9.71 4.58
CA SER A 212 -19.09 9.71 6.04
C SER A 212 -17.72 10.30 6.43
N ALA A 213 -17.23 11.29 5.69
CA ALA A 213 -15.86 11.83 5.86
C ALA A 213 -15.59 12.30 7.31
N GLU A 214 -16.54 12.97 7.97
CA GLU A 214 -16.35 13.46 9.35
C GLU A 214 -16.02 12.33 10.34
N GLU A 215 -16.71 11.19 10.24
CA GLU A 215 -16.43 10.01 11.08
C GLU A 215 -15.08 9.39 10.72
N LEU A 216 -14.79 9.24 9.43
CA LEU A 216 -13.56 8.62 8.93
C LEU A 216 -12.32 9.44 9.30
N ASP A 217 -12.38 10.76 9.16
CA ASP A 217 -11.29 11.68 9.54
C ASP A 217 -11.03 11.65 11.04
N SER A 218 -12.05 11.41 11.87
CA SER A 218 -11.85 11.21 13.30
C SER A 218 -10.97 10.00 13.63
N HIS A 219 -11.05 8.93 12.81
CA HIS A 219 -10.15 7.78 12.92
C HIS A 219 -8.71 8.12 12.49
N VAL A 220 -8.56 8.96 11.46
CA VAL A 220 -7.23 9.44 11.02
C VAL A 220 -6.56 10.24 12.13
N GLU A 221 -7.30 11.06 12.88
CA GLU A 221 -6.76 11.81 14.02
C GLU A 221 -6.28 10.89 15.15
N VAL A 222 -6.96 9.77 15.42
CA VAL A 222 -6.46 8.75 16.36
C VAL A 222 -5.13 8.18 15.86
N TYR A 223 -5.02 7.85 14.57
CA TYR A 223 -3.77 7.34 14.01
C TYR A 223 -2.67 8.39 14.02
N ARG A 224 -2.99 9.67 13.75
CA ARG A 224 -2.03 10.79 13.86
C ARG A 224 -1.46 10.86 15.27
N ARG A 225 -2.31 10.83 16.29
CA ARG A 225 -1.89 10.84 17.69
C ARG A 225 -1.02 9.63 18.03
N ASN A 226 -1.41 8.44 17.62
CA ASN A 226 -0.66 7.21 17.86
C ASN A 226 0.72 7.25 17.18
N ARG A 227 0.77 7.77 15.94
CA ARG A 227 2.03 7.98 15.22
C ARG A 227 2.97 8.89 15.98
N GLU A 228 2.47 10.01 16.50
CA GLU A 228 3.26 10.96 17.30
C GLU A 228 3.84 10.29 18.54
N LEU A 229 3.03 9.58 19.33
CA LEU A 229 3.47 8.83 20.50
C LEU A 229 4.58 7.83 20.16
N MET A 230 4.42 7.08 19.07
CA MET A 230 5.43 6.13 18.65
C MET A 230 6.71 6.81 18.18
N LEU A 231 6.63 7.90 17.41
CA LEU A 231 7.80 8.65 16.94
C LEU A 231 8.59 9.28 18.09
N GLU A 232 7.91 9.69 19.16
CA GLU A 232 8.56 10.16 20.39
C GLU A 232 9.25 9.02 21.13
N ALA A 233 8.64 7.85 21.21
CA ALA A 233 9.15 6.72 22.00
C ALA A 233 10.28 5.95 21.28
N LEU A 234 10.19 5.72 19.98
CA LEU A 234 11.12 4.84 19.24
C LEU A 234 12.61 5.19 19.41
N PRO A 235 13.06 6.46 19.43
CA PRO A 235 14.45 6.81 19.72
C PRO A 235 14.90 6.34 21.10
N HIS A 236 14.03 6.40 22.12
CA HIS A 236 14.33 5.91 23.46
C HIS A 236 14.48 4.39 23.52
N LEU A 237 13.85 3.68 22.56
CA LEU A 237 14.06 2.24 22.35
C LEU A 237 15.34 1.96 21.53
N GLY A 238 16.12 2.97 21.14
CA GLY A 238 17.29 2.83 20.28
C GLY A 238 16.97 2.60 18.80
N LEU A 239 15.74 2.87 18.38
CA LEU A 239 15.25 2.74 17.00
C LEU A 239 15.20 4.10 16.30
N GLU A 240 16.37 4.67 16.02
CA GLU A 240 16.49 6.02 15.42
C GLU A 240 16.35 6.03 13.90
N LYS A 241 16.68 4.89 13.25
CA LYS A 241 16.61 4.77 11.80
C LYS A 241 15.28 4.16 11.38
N ILE A 242 14.37 5.02 10.93
CA ILE A 242 13.04 4.61 10.47
C ILE A 242 12.78 5.16 9.08
N ALA A 243 11.93 4.46 8.30
CA ALA A 243 11.34 5.04 7.10
C ALA A 243 10.40 6.19 7.49
N PRO A 244 10.35 7.31 6.74
CA PRO A 244 9.43 8.40 7.05
C PRO A 244 7.97 7.92 7.00
N PRO A 245 7.23 7.89 8.13
CA PRO A 245 5.84 7.42 8.14
C PRO A 245 4.89 8.56 7.74
N ASP A 246 4.91 8.94 6.47
CA ASP A 246 4.14 10.05 5.92
C ASP A 246 2.65 9.73 5.86
N GLY A 247 2.30 8.46 5.65
CA GLY A 247 0.94 7.98 5.50
C GLY A 247 0.78 6.54 5.95
N ALA A 248 -0.34 5.91 5.60
CA ALA A 248 -0.77 4.60 6.09
C ALA A 248 -0.85 4.57 7.63
N PHE A 249 -0.47 3.48 8.28
CA PHE A 249 -0.42 3.36 9.74
C PHE A 249 0.73 2.42 10.19
N TYR A 250 1.90 2.57 9.53
CA TYR A 250 3.08 1.75 9.78
C TYR A 250 4.29 2.59 10.11
N ILE A 251 5.19 2.01 10.90
CA ILE A 251 6.57 2.46 11.05
C ILE A 251 7.47 1.28 10.73
N TYR A 252 8.39 1.46 9.79
CA TYR A 252 9.39 0.48 9.40
C TYR A 252 10.74 0.91 9.94
N ALA A 253 11.25 0.17 10.92
CA ALA A 253 12.41 0.53 11.72
C ALA A 253 13.58 -0.44 11.49
N ASP A 254 14.79 0.10 11.44
CA ASP A 254 16.05 -0.65 11.47
C ASP A 254 16.30 -1.14 12.91
N ILE A 255 16.38 -2.46 13.08
CA ILE A 255 16.65 -3.17 14.33
C ILE A 255 18.03 -3.81 14.34
N SER A 256 18.91 -3.47 13.41
CA SER A 256 20.25 -4.05 13.26
C SER A 256 21.12 -3.90 14.51
N LYS A 257 20.79 -2.94 15.37
CA LYS A 257 21.42 -2.77 16.69
C LYS A 257 21.19 -3.96 17.63
N TYR A 258 20.13 -4.73 17.41
CA TYR A 258 19.68 -5.79 18.31
C TYR A 258 19.79 -7.19 17.69
N THR A 259 19.66 -7.29 16.38
CA THR A 259 19.59 -8.58 15.69
C THR A 259 19.89 -8.47 14.21
N ASP A 260 20.28 -9.59 13.62
CA ASP A 260 20.30 -9.86 12.18
C ASP A 260 19.26 -10.94 11.78
N ASP A 261 18.33 -11.27 12.68
CA ASP A 261 17.20 -12.19 12.44
C ASP A 261 15.89 -11.56 12.93
N SER A 262 15.25 -10.77 12.07
CA SER A 262 14.00 -10.07 12.38
C SER A 262 12.86 -11.03 12.75
N LEU A 263 12.82 -12.25 12.19
CA LEU A 263 11.76 -13.21 12.50
C LEU A 263 11.90 -13.74 13.93
N ALA A 264 13.08 -14.21 14.31
CA ALA A 264 13.33 -14.69 15.67
C ALA A 264 13.12 -13.57 16.69
N PHE A 265 13.52 -12.33 16.36
CA PHE A 265 13.34 -11.17 17.23
C PHE A 265 11.87 -10.81 17.46
N CYS A 266 11.07 -10.79 16.38
CA CYS A 266 9.62 -10.53 16.48
C CYS A 266 8.88 -11.64 17.25
N LEU A 267 9.26 -12.90 17.06
CA LEU A 267 8.69 -14.03 17.82
C LEU A 267 9.04 -13.92 19.31
N LYS A 268 10.29 -13.60 19.65
CA LYS A 268 10.71 -13.38 21.03
C LYS A 268 9.96 -12.22 21.68
N LEU A 269 9.79 -11.10 20.96
CA LEU A 269 9.00 -9.96 21.45
C LEU A 269 7.56 -10.40 21.75
N LEU A 270 6.94 -11.14 20.86
CA LEU A 270 5.58 -11.64 21.04
C LEU A 270 5.47 -12.57 22.25
N GLU A 271 6.41 -13.50 22.41
CA GLU A 271 6.43 -14.46 23.55
C GLU A 271 6.62 -13.74 24.91
N ASP A 272 7.52 -12.75 24.94
CA ASP A 272 7.86 -12.08 26.20
C ASP A 272 6.83 -11.04 26.63
N THR A 273 6.16 -10.36 25.66
CA THR A 273 5.33 -9.18 25.94
C THR A 273 3.87 -9.29 25.47
N GLY A 274 3.54 -10.23 24.60
CA GLY A 274 2.26 -10.30 23.92
C GLY A 274 2.08 -9.29 22.77
N ILE A 275 3.13 -8.50 22.44
CA ILE A 275 3.09 -7.51 21.36
C ILE A 275 3.50 -8.14 20.04
N ALA A 276 2.58 -8.13 19.07
CA ALA A 276 2.84 -8.62 17.72
C ALA A 276 3.36 -7.51 16.80
N THR A 277 4.49 -7.76 16.17
CA THR A 277 5.07 -6.92 15.11
C THR A 277 5.34 -7.77 13.87
N ALA A 278 5.59 -7.15 12.71
CA ALA A 278 5.89 -7.89 11.51
C ALA A 278 7.40 -7.86 11.21
N PRO A 279 8.04 -9.03 10.97
CA PRO A 279 9.45 -9.09 10.63
C PRO A 279 9.69 -8.50 9.24
N GLY A 280 10.83 -7.81 9.08
CA GLY A 280 11.17 -7.16 7.82
C GLY A 280 11.37 -8.13 6.66
N VAL A 281 11.72 -9.39 6.92
CA VAL A 281 11.87 -10.44 5.88
C VAL A 281 10.60 -10.68 5.08
N ASP A 282 9.42 -10.39 5.61
CA ASP A 282 8.17 -10.48 4.87
C ASP A 282 8.12 -9.47 3.72
N PHE A 283 8.74 -8.31 3.89
CA PHE A 283 8.71 -7.19 2.94
C PHE A 283 9.95 -7.13 2.07
N ASP A 284 11.09 -7.52 2.61
CA ASP A 284 12.37 -7.58 1.91
C ASP A 284 13.13 -8.86 2.27
N PRO A 285 13.19 -9.87 1.36
CA PRO A 285 13.87 -11.13 1.63
C PRO A 285 15.40 -11.01 1.67
N VAL A 286 15.97 -9.86 1.33
CA VAL A 286 17.43 -9.63 1.27
C VAL A 286 17.90 -8.80 2.46
N GLU A 287 17.33 -7.61 2.65
CA GLU A 287 17.73 -6.67 3.71
C GLU A 287 16.81 -6.71 4.94
N GLY A 288 15.62 -7.32 4.81
CA GLY A 288 14.59 -7.32 5.84
C GLY A 288 14.95 -8.02 7.15
N LEU A 289 16.02 -8.84 7.16
CA LEU A 289 16.54 -9.46 8.39
C LEU A 289 16.88 -8.46 9.50
N ARG A 290 17.16 -7.19 9.14
CA ARG A 290 17.53 -6.11 10.05
C ARG A 290 16.43 -5.08 10.25
N PHE A 291 15.20 -5.38 9.83
CA PHE A 291 14.08 -4.45 9.92
C PHE A 291 12.87 -5.07 10.61
N MET A 292 12.03 -4.20 11.17
CA MET A 292 10.76 -4.58 11.78
C MET A 292 9.70 -3.54 11.44
N ARG A 293 8.45 -3.98 11.23
CA ARG A 293 7.32 -3.09 11.01
C ARG A 293 6.40 -3.07 12.23
N PHE A 294 6.18 -1.90 12.78
CA PHE A 294 5.11 -1.63 13.74
C PHE A 294 3.84 -1.18 13.01
N SER A 295 2.69 -1.41 13.63
CA SER A 295 1.41 -0.83 13.22
C SER A 295 0.86 0.00 14.37
N PHE A 296 0.37 1.21 14.05
CA PHE A 296 -0.30 2.08 15.02
C PHE A 296 -1.82 2.20 14.79
N ALA A 297 -2.41 1.27 14.05
CA ALA A 297 -3.85 1.19 13.79
C ALA A 297 -4.60 0.52 14.95
N LEU A 298 -4.47 1.08 16.15
CA LEU A 298 -5.09 0.62 17.40
C LEU A 298 -5.70 1.82 18.13
N SER A 299 -6.36 1.59 19.27
CA SER A 299 -6.72 2.71 20.16
C SER A 299 -5.46 3.33 20.79
N THR A 300 -5.51 4.63 21.11
CA THR A 300 -4.38 5.32 21.75
C THR A 300 -3.98 4.65 23.07
N LEU A 301 -4.94 4.20 23.87
CA LEU A 301 -4.67 3.48 25.10
C LEU A 301 -3.86 2.19 24.89
N GLN A 302 -4.18 1.42 23.83
CA GLN A 302 -3.41 0.21 23.52
C GLN A 302 -1.98 0.54 23.04
N ILE A 303 -1.78 1.65 22.34
CA ILE A 303 -0.44 2.11 21.96
C ILE A 303 0.37 2.53 23.20
N GLU A 304 -0.23 3.29 24.12
CA GLU A 304 0.42 3.69 25.39
C GLU A 304 0.79 2.46 26.24
N GLU A 305 -0.11 1.48 26.35
CA GLU A 305 0.15 0.20 27.02
C GLU A 305 1.30 -0.56 26.34
N ALA A 306 1.27 -0.68 25.02
CA ALA A 306 2.33 -1.34 24.28
C ALA A 306 3.70 -0.66 24.48
N LEU A 307 3.76 0.67 24.43
CA LEU A 307 5.00 1.41 24.65
C LEU A 307 5.57 1.18 26.05
N SER A 308 4.71 1.11 27.08
CA SER A 308 5.13 0.82 28.46
C SER A 308 5.76 -0.57 28.63
N LEU A 309 5.40 -1.55 27.79
CA LEU A 309 5.98 -2.89 27.77
C LEU A 309 7.24 -2.96 26.89
N LEU A 310 7.26 -2.21 25.78
CA LEU A 310 8.39 -2.19 24.85
C LEU A 310 9.64 -1.56 25.48
N GLU A 311 9.49 -0.48 26.26
CA GLU A 311 10.62 0.25 26.82
C GLU A 311 11.52 -0.63 27.70
N PRO A 312 11.03 -1.32 28.75
CA PRO A 312 11.89 -2.22 29.55
C PRO A 312 12.35 -3.43 28.77
N TRP A 313 11.57 -3.93 27.80
CA TRP A 313 11.96 -5.08 26.99
C TRP A 313 13.16 -4.77 26.10
N PHE A 314 13.13 -3.64 25.35
CA PHE A 314 14.25 -3.22 24.51
C PHE A 314 15.49 -2.88 25.33
N ALA A 315 15.33 -2.26 26.51
CA ALA A 315 16.43 -1.96 27.41
C ALA A 315 17.17 -3.21 27.91
N ALA A 316 16.48 -4.35 27.98
CA ALA A 316 17.04 -5.63 28.39
C ALA A 316 17.70 -6.43 27.25
N GLN A 317 17.54 -6.02 25.97
CA GLN A 317 18.13 -6.74 24.85
C GLN A 317 19.63 -6.44 24.71
N PRO A 318 20.43 -7.47 24.36
CA PRO A 318 21.84 -7.26 24.03
C PRO A 318 21.94 -6.37 22.79
N GLN A 319 22.92 -5.47 22.82
CA GLN A 319 23.26 -4.66 21.64
C GLN A 319 24.41 -5.35 20.89
N SER A 320 24.23 -5.56 19.59
CA SER A 320 25.23 -6.17 18.69
C SER A 320 26.32 -5.17 18.26
#